data_d05c99c60fff78c326b9eab3ddc575ab
#
_entry.id   d05c99c60fff78c326b9eab3ddc575ab
#
_cell.length_a   1.000
_cell.length_b   1.000
_cell.length_c   1.000
_cell.angle_alpha   90.00
_cell.angle_beta   90.00
_cell.angle_gamma   90.00
#
_symmetry.space_group_name_H-M   'P 1'
#
loop_
_entity.id
_entity.type
_entity.pdbx_description
1 polymer ?
#
loop_
_entity_poly.entity_id
_entity_poly.type
_entity_poly.pdbx_seq_one_letter_code
_entity_poly.pdbx_strand_id
1 'polypeptide(L)'
;MESLNMYSGETRVVTVEITSCDEEPFMIRNPSYRLIYSDEVEESGTPVMEDHDLTITLSPKKTGKYILEVTVNIASETIIRKLSVYVRE
;
A
#
# COMPACT_ATOMS: atom_id res chain seq x y z
N MET A 1 8.45 2.52 -10.41
CA MET A 1 7.71 1.98 -9.26
C MET A 1 8.63 1.91 -8.06
N GLU A 2 8.16 2.37 -6.93
CA GLU A 2 8.93 2.29 -5.69
C GLU A 2 9.02 0.84 -5.22
N SER A 3 10.02 0.55 -4.41
CA SER A 3 10.22 -0.79 -3.90
C SER A 3 10.66 -0.76 -2.43
N LEU A 4 10.32 -1.84 -1.73
CA LEU A 4 10.70 -2.07 -0.35
C LEU A 4 11.39 -3.42 -0.27
N ASN A 5 12.51 -3.48 0.46
CA ASN A 5 13.20 -4.75 0.72
C ASN A 5 13.02 -5.12 2.18
N MET A 6 12.67 -6.37 2.44
CA MET A 6 12.53 -6.87 3.81
C MET A 6 12.90 -8.34 3.89
N TYR A 7 13.02 -8.85 5.11
CA TYR A 7 13.34 -10.25 5.36
C TYR A 7 12.11 -11.01 5.81
N SER A 8 12.09 -12.29 5.49
CA SER A 8 11.05 -13.20 5.94
C SER A 8 10.96 -13.19 7.47
N GLY A 9 9.76 -13.10 7.99
CA GLY A 9 9.51 -13.02 9.43
C GLY A 9 9.47 -11.61 9.99
N GLU A 10 9.84 -10.61 9.21
CA GLU A 10 9.73 -9.22 9.65
C GLU A 10 8.30 -8.71 9.52
N THR A 11 7.95 -7.78 10.42
CA THR A 11 6.74 -6.98 10.31
C THR A 11 7.20 -5.55 10.05
N ARG A 12 6.74 -4.96 8.95
CA ARG A 12 7.15 -3.62 8.56
C ARG A 12 5.94 -2.71 8.42
N VAL A 13 6.14 -1.46 8.81
CA VAL A 13 5.12 -0.42 8.65
C VAL A 13 5.51 0.44 7.45
N VAL A 14 4.59 0.57 6.51
CA VAL A 14 4.80 1.35 5.28
C VAL A 14 3.83 2.52 5.28
N THR A 15 4.35 3.72 5.02
CA THR A 15 3.52 4.91 4.88
C THR A 15 3.49 5.34 3.42
N VAL A 16 2.29 5.47 2.88
CA VAL A 16 2.05 5.94 1.52
C VAL A 16 1.41 7.31 1.60
N GLU A 17 2.10 8.32 1.06
CA GLU A 17 1.56 9.67 1.00
C GLU A 17 0.84 9.88 -0.32
N ILE A 18 -0.41 10.35 -0.24
CA ILE A 18 -1.19 10.68 -1.42
C ILE A 18 -1.12 12.18 -1.62
N THR A 19 -0.59 12.60 -2.76
CA THR A 19 -0.44 14.03 -3.09
C THR A 19 -1.32 14.40 -4.27
N SER A 20 -1.77 15.67 -4.29
CA SER A 20 -2.52 16.22 -5.40
C SER A 20 -1.63 17.19 -6.17
N CYS A 21 -1.68 17.11 -7.49
CA CYS A 21 -0.94 18.04 -8.36
C CYS A 21 -1.56 19.44 -8.42
N ASP A 22 -2.80 19.59 -7.96
CA ASP A 22 -3.57 20.83 -8.11
C ASP A 22 -3.45 21.77 -6.91
N GLU A 23 -2.73 21.37 -5.87
CA GLU A 23 -2.61 22.13 -4.62
C GLU A 23 -3.95 22.45 -3.95
N GLU A 24 -5.05 21.89 -4.45
CA GLU A 24 -6.36 22.05 -3.84
C GLU A 24 -6.56 21.07 -2.70
N PRO A 25 -7.26 21.45 -1.63
CA PRO A 25 -7.61 20.53 -0.58
C PRO A 25 -8.42 19.36 -1.14
N PHE A 26 -8.09 18.16 -0.72
CA PHE A 26 -8.84 16.97 -1.11
C PHE A 26 -9.03 16.06 0.08
N MET A 27 -10.07 15.24 0.00
CA MET A 27 -10.39 14.26 1.04
C MET A 27 -10.26 12.86 0.45
N ILE A 28 -9.50 12.01 1.14
CA ILE A 28 -9.36 10.61 0.76
C ILE A 28 -10.52 9.83 1.37
N ARG A 29 -11.19 9.03 0.55
CA ARG A 29 -12.30 8.16 0.98
C ARG A 29 -12.02 6.73 0.60
N ASN A 30 -12.57 5.81 1.40
CA ASN A 30 -12.53 4.37 1.14
C ASN A 30 -11.13 3.83 0.85
N PRO A 31 -10.11 4.16 1.68
CA PRO A 31 -8.78 3.61 1.44
C PRO A 31 -8.79 2.11 1.69
N SER A 32 -8.10 1.37 0.83
CA SER A 32 -7.94 -0.07 0.99
C SER A 32 -6.60 -0.50 0.43
N TYR A 33 -6.12 -1.67 0.87
CA TYR A 33 -4.88 -2.22 0.36
C TYR A 33 -5.01 -3.73 0.16
N ARG A 34 -4.17 -4.25 -0.75
CA ARG A 34 -4.01 -5.68 -0.96
C ARG A 34 -2.52 -5.97 -1.10
N LEU A 35 -2.07 -7.02 -0.47
CA LEU A 35 -0.71 -7.53 -0.63
C LEU A 35 -0.81 -8.79 -1.47
N ILE A 36 -0.28 -8.74 -2.69
CA ILE A 36 -0.49 -9.75 -3.72
C ILE A 36 0.80 -10.53 -3.98
N TYR A 37 0.70 -11.85 -3.95
CA TYR A 37 1.79 -12.76 -4.26
C TYR A 37 1.34 -13.72 -5.37
N SER A 38 2.07 -13.74 -6.50
CA SER A 38 1.72 -14.61 -7.65
C SER A 38 0.24 -14.53 -8.02
N ASP A 39 -0.26 -13.31 -8.17
CA ASP A 39 -1.65 -13.01 -8.54
C ASP A 39 -2.68 -13.42 -7.49
N GLU A 40 -2.26 -13.83 -6.30
CA GLU A 40 -3.17 -14.14 -5.20
C GLU A 40 -3.03 -13.11 -4.07
N VAL A 41 -4.16 -12.70 -3.51
CA VAL A 41 -4.16 -11.76 -2.39
C VAL A 41 -3.84 -12.53 -1.11
N GLU A 42 -2.72 -12.23 -0.49
CA GLU A 42 -2.31 -12.85 0.77
C GLU A 42 -2.82 -12.07 1.98
N GLU A 43 -2.80 -10.75 1.89
CA GLU A 43 -3.33 -9.87 2.93
C GLU A 43 -4.13 -8.75 2.29
N SER A 44 -5.14 -8.27 2.99
CA SER A 44 -5.93 -7.12 2.57
C SER A 44 -6.52 -6.44 3.79
N GLY A 45 -6.90 -5.19 3.64
CA GLY A 45 -7.51 -4.46 4.73
C GLY A 45 -7.64 -2.97 4.44
N THR A 46 -7.87 -2.21 5.51
CA THR A 46 -8.00 -0.77 5.46
C THR A 46 -6.79 -0.14 6.12
N PRO A 47 -6.03 0.71 5.40
CA PRO A 47 -4.91 1.43 6.00
C PRO A 47 -5.37 2.36 7.11
N VAL A 48 -4.48 2.67 8.04
CA VAL A 48 -4.72 3.75 8.99
C VAL A 48 -4.45 5.05 8.27
N MET A 49 -5.46 5.92 8.23
CA MET A 49 -5.36 7.19 7.52
C MET A 49 -5.17 8.34 8.50
N GLU A 50 -4.14 9.15 8.23
CA GLU A 50 -3.89 10.37 8.99
C GLU A 50 -3.57 11.47 7.97
N ASP A 51 -4.46 12.45 7.84
CA ASP A 51 -4.42 13.45 6.77
C ASP A 51 -4.38 12.77 5.40
N HIS A 52 -3.28 12.89 4.68
CA HIS A 52 -3.09 12.26 3.37
C HIS A 52 -2.09 11.10 3.42
N ASP A 53 -1.72 10.64 4.61
CA ASP A 53 -0.82 9.53 4.81
C ASP A 53 -1.61 8.27 5.14
N LEU A 54 -1.29 7.19 4.43
CA LEU A 54 -1.86 5.88 4.67
C LEU A 54 -0.79 4.97 5.25
N THR A 55 -1.03 4.45 6.43
CA THR A 55 -0.08 3.57 7.12
C THR A 55 -0.57 2.14 7.06
N ILE A 56 0.28 1.25 6.58
CA ILE A 56 -0.04 -0.17 6.37
C ILE A 56 1.02 -1.02 7.06
N THR A 57 0.58 -2.01 7.82
CA THR A 57 1.48 -2.97 8.46
C THR A 57 1.52 -4.23 7.61
N LEU A 58 2.72 -4.62 7.17
CA LEU A 58 2.94 -5.78 6.32
C LEU A 58 3.65 -6.90 7.08
N SER A 59 3.13 -8.12 6.94
CA SER A 59 3.73 -9.32 7.53
C SER A 59 3.69 -10.45 6.49
N PRO A 60 4.46 -10.32 5.39
CA PRO A 60 4.44 -11.34 4.34
C PRO A 60 4.99 -12.66 4.86
N LYS A 61 4.39 -13.76 4.40
CA LYS A 61 4.72 -15.10 4.89
C LYS A 61 5.65 -15.86 3.97
N LYS A 62 5.83 -15.40 2.74
CA LYS A 62 6.63 -16.11 1.73
C LYS A 62 7.77 -15.23 1.26
N THR A 63 8.83 -15.86 0.76
CA THR A 63 9.91 -15.12 0.12
C THR A 63 9.59 -14.89 -1.35
N GLY A 64 10.12 -13.81 -1.91
CA GLY A 64 9.91 -13.46 -3.30
C GLY A 64 9.34 -12.07 -3.47
N LYS A 65 8.74 -11.82 -4.62
CA LYS A 65 8.20 -10.52 -4.97
C LYS A 65 6.70 -10.43 -4.68
N TYR A 66 6.34 -9.43 -3.90
CA TYR A 66 4.95 -9.05 -3.66
C TYR A 66 4.65 -7.73 -4.33
N ILE A 67 3.39 -7.49 -4.62
CA ILE A 67 2.89 -6.17 -5.01
C ILE A 67 1.95 -5.68 -3.92
N LEU A 68 2.26 -4.53 -3.35
CA LEU A 68 1.34 -3.82 -2.46
C LEU A 68 0.54 -2.86 -3.31
N GLU A 69 -0.78 -3.07 -3.37
CA GLU A 69 -1.68 -2.24 -4.13
C GLU A 69 -2.55 -1.44 -3.16
N VAL A 70 -2.53 -0.13 -3.29
CA VAL A 70 -3.32 0.78 -2.45
C VAL A 70 -4.32 1.49 -3.34
N THR A 71 -5.58 1.44 -2.94
CA THR A 71 -6.69 2.07 -3.68
C THR A 71 -7.37 3.11 -2.80
N VAL A 72 -7.58 4.30 -3.34
CA VAL A 72 -8.29 5.37 -2.65
C VAL A 72 -9.26 6.04 -3.60
N ASN A 73 -10.29 6.68 -3.05
CA ASN A 73 -11.22 7.51 -3.80
C ASN A 73 -11.00 8.97 -3.42
N ILE A 74 -10.84 9.82 -4.42
CA ILE A 74 -10.72 11.26 -4.25
C ILE A 74 -11.71 11.91 -5.22
N ALA A 75 -12.70 12.60 -4.68
CA ALA A 75 -13.81 13.16 -5.46
C ALA A 75 -14.47 12.05 -6.29
N SER A 76 -14.51 12.15 -7.60
CA SER A 76 -15.10 11.14 -8.48
C SER A 76 -14.07 10.15 -9.04
N GLU A 77 -12.83 10.24 -8.61
CA GLU A 77 -11.75 9.39 -9.14
C GLU A 77 -11.38 8.26 -8.20
N THR A 78 -11.02 7.14 -8.78
CA THR A 78 -10.39 6.03 -8.07
C THR A 78 -8.92 6.00 -8.44
N ILE A 79 -8.06 6.10 -7.43
CA ILE A 79 -6.62 6.17 -7.64
C ILE A 79 -5.98 4.92 -7.06
N ILE A 80 -5.12 4.29 -7.85
CA ILE A 80 -4.40 3.09 -7.45
C ILE A 80 -2.91 3.36 -7.47
N ARG A 81 -2.23 2.99 -6.39
CA ARG A 81 -0.76 3.06 -6.29
C ARG A 81 -0.22 1.69 -5.98
N LYS A 82 0.89 1.36 -6.61
CA LYS A 82 1.53 0.06 -6.44
C LYS A 82 2.97 0.22 -5.99
N LEU A 83 3.38 -0.69 -5.11
CA LEU A 83 4.73 -0.74 -4.56
C LEU A 83 5.21 -2.18 -4.63
N SER A 84 6.43 -2.41 -5.13
CA SER A 84 7.03 -3.74 -5.12
C SER A 84 7.64 -4.01 -3.75
N VAL A 85 7.37 -5.19 -3.20
CA VAL A 85 7.96 -5.63 -1.93
C VAL A 85 8.75 -6.89 -2.19
N TYR A 86 10.06 -6.84 -1.92
CA TYR A 86 10.94 -7.99 -2.10
C TYR A 86 11.28 -8.59 -0.75
N VAL A 87 10.86 -9.83 -0.54
CA VAL A 87 11.05 -10.53 0.73
C VAL A 87 12.15 -11.58 0.55
N ARG A 88 13.18 -11.51 1.39
CA ARG A 88 14.34 -12.40 1.37
C ARG A 88 14.40 -13.24 2.62
N GLU A 89 15.09 -14.34 2.53
CA GLU A 89 15.38 -15.16 3.72
C GLU A 89 16.46 -14.55 4.59
#